data_506b5cb89af9d25a3806fc15fd17f720
#
_entry.id   506b5cb89af9d25a3806fc15fd17f720
#
_cell.length_a   1.000
_cell.length_b   1.000
_cell.length_c   1.000
_cell.angle_alpha   90.00
_cell.angle_beta   90.00
_cell.angle_gamma   90.00
#
_symmetry.space_group_name_H-M   'P 1'
#
loop_
_entity.id
_entity.type
_entity.pdbx_description
1 polymer ?
#
loop_
_entity_poly.entity_id
_entity_poly.type
_entity_poly.pdbx_seq_one_letter_code
_entity_poly.pdbx_strand_id
1 'polypeptide(L)'
;MLSKYKSITGRKIRFALVGCGRISANHFGSLEQHKEECELVAVCDIASERARAAAEKYGATAYSSLSKMLEAGGFDVVILTTPSGLHPTQTIECAEAGYHVVTEKPMATRMSDGIEMVKACDKAGVRLFVVKQNRQNATIQMVKKAIDEGRFGRIYSVACNVFWTRPQEYYDHDAWRGTWEFDGGAFMNQASHYVDLMEWLVGSVESVQSYTATLARNIETEDSGVLAIKYRSGALGTMNVSMLTYPKNLEGSITLIGEKG
;
A
#
# COMPACT_ATOMS: atom_id res chain seq x y z
N MET A 1 -22.23 -9.86 5.89
CA MET A 1 -21.92 -8.71 5.00
C MET A 1 -21.31 -9.09 3.64
N LEU A 2 -20.83 -10.31 3.43
CA LEU A 2 -20.25 -10.74 2.13
C LEU A 2 -21.26 -10.94 0.99
N SER A 3 -22.57 -11.00 1.26
CA SER A 3 -23.62 -11.22 0.26
C SER A 3 -23.90 -10.03 -0.66
N LYS A 4 -23.30 -8.87 -0.39
CA LYS A 4 -23.55 -7.62 -1.15
C LYS A 4 -22.82 -7.59 -2.51
N TYR A 5 -21.81 -8.43 -2.68
CA TYR A 5 -20.96 -8.43 -3.87
C TYR A 5 -21.18 -9.71 -4.68
N LYS A 6 -21.37 -9.56 -5.99
CA LYS A 6 -21.48 -10.72 -6.89
C LYS A 6 -20.14 -11.46 -6.96
N SER A 7 -20.17 -12.76 -6.68
CA SER A 7 -19.00 -13.61 -6.88
C SER A 7 -18.80 -13.88 -8.38
N ILE A 8 -17.56 -13.79 -8.83
CA ILE A 8 -17.18 -14.19 -10.19
C ILE A 8 -16.90 -15.68 -10.14
N THR A 9 -17.68 -16.46 -10.88
CA THR A 9 -17.58 -17.92 -10.92
C THR A 9 -17.64 -18.43 -12.36
N GLY A 10 -17.05 -19.60 -12.62
CA GLY A 10 -17.11 -20.27 -13.92
C GLY A 10 -16.19 -19.69 -15.01
N ARG A 11 -15.36 -18.69 -14.68
CA ARG A 11 -14.35 -18.11 -15.58
C ARG A 11 -13.22 -17.47 -14.80
N LYS A 12 -12.12 -17.18 -15.48
CA LYS A 12 -11.00 -16.38 -14.91
C LYS A 12 -11.46 -14.98 -14.56
N ILE A 13 -10.87 -14.42 -13.50
CA ILE A 13 -11.03 -13.01 -13.13
C ILE A 13 -10.15 -12.19 -14.09
N ARG A 14 -10.73 -11.18 -14.74
CA ARG A 14 -10.02 -10.33 -15.68
C ARG A 14 -9.53 -9.07 -15.01
N PHE A 15 -8.23 -8.81 -15.13
CA PHE A 15 -7.56 -7.66 -14.53
C PHE A 15 -7.18 -6.63 -15.58
N ALA A 16 -7.29 -5.36 -15.20
CA ALA A 16 -6.62 -4.24 -15.83
C ALA A 16 -5.58 -3.65 -14.88
N LEU A 17 -4.47 -3.09 -15.37
CA LEU A 17 -3.42 -2.49 -14.55
C LEU A 17 -3.10 -1.08 -15.03
N VAL A 18 -3.05 -0.13 -14.10
CA VAL A 18 -2.76 1.30 -14.34
C VAL A 18 -1.44 1.68 -13.67
N GLY A 19 -0.48 2.19 -14.48
CA GLY A 19 0.86 2.53 -14.04
C GLY A 19 1.85 1.38 -14.27
N CYS A 20 2.48 1.33 -15.45
CA CYS A 20 3.45 0.30 -15.83
C CYS A 20 4.87 0.64 -15.35
N GLY A 21 5.01 1.20 -14.13
CA GLY A 21 6.27 1.56 -13.50
C GLY A 21 6.93 0.40 -12.75
N ARG A 22 7.88 0.73 -11.88
CA ARG A 22 8.70 -0.28 -11.17
C ARG A 22 7.87 -1.29 -10.37
N ILE A 23 6.85 -0.83 -9.63
CA ILE A 23 6.08 -1.72 -8.74
C ILE A 23 5.13 -2.64 -9.51
N SER A 24 4.72 -2.26 -10.72
CA SER A 24 3.85 -3.09 -11.55
C SER A 24 4.43 -4.47 -11.86
N ALA A 25 5.77 -4.61 -11.88
CA ALA A 25 6.44 -5.88 -12.09
C ALA A 25 6.03 -6.96 -11.09
N ASN A 26 5.79 -6.57 -9.82
CA ASN A 26 5.34 -7.49 -8.78
C ASN A 26 3.90 -7.98 -9.05
N HIS A 27 3.03 -7.08 -9.51
CA HIS A 27 1.65 -7.43 -9.87
C HIS A 27 1.59 -8.31 -11.10
N PHE A 28 2.36 -7.98 -12.14
CA PHE A 28 2.48 -8.85 -13.33
C PHE A 28 2.96 -10.26 -12.94
N GLY A 29 4.00 -10.34 -12.08
CA GLY A 29 4.48 -11.63 -11.58
C GLY A 29 3.42 -12.41 -10.79
N SER A 30 2.63 -11.73 -9.96
CA SER A 30 1.53 -12.36 -9.22
C SER A 30 0.43 -12.87 -10.15
N LEU A 31 0.03 -12.08 -11.15
CA LEU A 31 -0.97 -12.51 -12.13
C LEU A 31 -0.49 -13.71 -12.95
N GLU A 32 0.78 -13.74 -13.31
CA GLU A 32 1.38 -14.89 -14.02
C GLU A 32 1.40 -16.16 -13.17
N GLN A 33 1.70 -16.03 -11.86
CA GLN A 33 1.64 -17.18 -10.92
C GLN A 33 0.23 -17.73 -10.76
N HIS A 34 -0.80 -16.91 -10.93
CA HIS A 34 -2.22 -17.27 -10.79
C HIS A 34 -2.97 -17.32 -12.13
N LYS A 35 -2.26 -17.53 -13.24
CA LYS A 35 -2.83 -17.52 -14.59
C LYS A 35 -3.95 -18.52 -14.83
N GLU A 36 -4.09 -19.54 -14.01
CA GLU A 36 -5.21 -20.50 -14.10
C GLU A 36 -6.52 -19.90 -13.57
N GLU A 37 -6.44 -18.92 -12.65
CA GLU A 37 -7.57 -18.28 -11.99
C GLU A 37 -7.86 -16.86 -12.51
N CYS A 38 -6.85 -16.21 -13.09
CA CYS A 38 -6.97 -14.83 -13.57
C CYS A 38 -6.23 -14.59 -14.88
N GLU A 39 -6.52 -13.46 -15.51
CA GLU A 39 -5.85 -12.99 -16.72
C GLU A 39 -5.72 -11.47 -16.73
N LEU A 40 -4.63 -10.95 -17.28
CA LEU A 40 -4.43 -9.54 -17.55
C LEU A 40 -4.92 -9.22 -18.94
N VAL A 41 -5.92 -8.34 -19.07
CA VAL A 41 -6.54 -8.01 -20.37
C VAL A 41 -6.25 -6.58 -20.83
N ALA A 42 -5.92 -5.68 -19.91
CA ALA A 42 -5.64 -4.28 -20.24
C ALA A 42 -4.52 -3.71 -19.38
N VAL A 43 -3.73 -2.80 -19.94
CA VAL A 43 -2.72 -2.00 -19.24
C VAL A 43 -2.82 -0.54 -19.65
N CYS A 44 -2.57 0.37 -18.71
CA CYS A 44 -2.62 1.80 -18.93
C CYS A 44 -1.39 2.48 -18.32
N ASP A 45 -0.76 3.36 -19.05
CA ASP A 45 0.28 4.28 -18.55
C ASP A 45 0.24 5.57 -19.38
N ILE A 46 0.48 6.72 -18.73
CA ILE A 46 0.60 8.01 -19.42
C ILE A 46 1.79 8.02 -20.41
N ALA A 47 2.84 7.26 -20.09
CA ALA A 47 3.93 6.98 -21.02
C ALA A 47 3.52 5.82 -21.96
N SER A 48 3.03 6.15 -23.14
CA SER A 48 2.50 5.17 -24.12
C SER A 48 3.48 4.04 -24.44
N GLU A 49 4.79 4.29 -24.35
CA GLU A 49 5.83 3.29 -24.57
C GLU A 49 5.82 2.21 -23.48
N ARG A 50 5.65 2.61 -22.20
CA ARG A 50 5.54 1.66 -21.08
C ARG A 50 4.28 0.81 -21.20
N ALA A 51 3.15 1.42 -21.56
CA ALA A 51 1.90 0.69 -21.78
C ALA A 51 2.05 -0.33 -22.91
N ARG A 52 2.64 0.08 -24.06
CA ARG A 52 2.85 -0.81 -25.21
C ARG A 52 3.79 -1.97 -24.88
N ALA A 53 4.92 -1.69 -24.24
CA ALA A 53 5.87 -2.72 -23.83
C ALA A 53 5.25 -3.76 -22.86
N ALA A 54 4.44 -3.30 -21.90
CA ALA A 54 3.70 -4.19 -21.01
C ALA A 54 2.64 -5.00 -21.76
N ALA A 55 1.88 -4.35 -22.65
CA ALA A 55 0.85 -5.01 -23.47
C ALA A 55 1.44 -6.12 -24.34
N GLU A 56 2.53 -5.85 -25.05
CA GLU A 56 3.23 -6.83 -25.86
C GLU A 56 3.73 -8.03 -25.03
N LYS A 57 4.35 -7.74 -23.89
CA LYS A 57 4.92 -8.78 -23.02
C LYS A 57 3.88 -9.70 -22.42
N TYR A 58 2.72 -9.19 -22.05
CA TYR A 58 1.69 -9.93 -21.29
C TYR A 58 0.43 -10.24 -22.08
N GLY A 59 0.38 -9.90 -23.37
CA GLY A 59 -0.77 -10.20 -24.23
C GLY A 59 -2.02 -9.36 -23.92
N ALA A 60 -1.83 -8.13 -23.41
CA ALA A 60 -2.92 -7.24 -23.00
C ALA A 60 -3.14 -6.10 -24.02
N THR A 61 -4.23 -5.37 -23.88
CA THR A 61 -4.48 -4.15 -24.66
C THR A 61 -3.91 -2.93 -23.96
N ALA A 62 -3.15 -2.09 -24.71
CA ALA A 62 -2.54 -0.87 -24.17
C ALA A 62 -3.46 0.34 -24.29
N TYR A 63 -3.53 1.14 -23.21
CA TYR A 63 -4.25 2.41 -23.15
C TYR A 63 -3.34 3.53 -22.64
N SER A 64 -3.56 4.75 -23.13
CA SER A 64 -2.84 5.97 -22.73
C SER A 64 -3.58 6.79 -21.67
N SER A 65 -4.83 6.44 -21.34
CA SER A 65 -5.61 7.09 -20.28
C SER A 65 -6.54 6.08 -19.58
N LEU A 66 -6.75 6.30 -18.27
CA LEU A 66 -7.65 5.50 -17.47
C LEU A 66 -9.08 5.55 -18.03
N SER A 67 -9.61 6.74 -18.33
CA SER A 67 -10.97 6.91 -18.86
C SER A 67 -11.22 6.06 -20.11
N LYS A 68 -10.31 6.09 -21.10
CA LYS A 68 -10.43 5.26 -22.31
C LYS A 68 -10.40 3.77 -22.00
N MET A 69 -9.60 3.35 -21.03
CA MET A 69 -9.54 1.95 -20.61
C MET A 69 -10.86 1.54 -19.93
N LEU A 70 -11.41 2.40 -19.05
CA LEU A 70 -12.69 2.13 -18.39
C LEU A 70 -13.86 2.10 -19.37
N GLU A 71 -13.90 2.99 -20.37
CA GLU A 71 -14.90 3.01 -21.45
C GLU A 71 -14.85 1.72 -22.28
N ALA A 72 -13.65 1.22 -22.59
CA ALA A 72 -13.49 -0.02 -23.35
C ALA A 72 -13.94 -1.25 -22.55
N GLY A 73 -13.73 -1.24 -21.25
CA GLY A 73 -14.16 -2.30 -20.35
C GLY A 73 -13.51 -3.66 -20.63
N GLY A 74 -14.27 -4.72 -20.29
CA GLY A 74 -13.82 -6.07 -20.55
C GLY A 74 -13.02 -6.72 -19.42
N PHE A 75 -12.94 -6.09 -18.24
CA PHE A 75 -12.26 -6.57 -17.04
C PHE A 75 -13.19 -6.49 -15.81
N ASP A 76 -12.74 -7.04 -14.70
CA ASP A 76 -13.49 -7.12 -13.45
C ASP A 76 -12.84 -6.27 -12.35
N VAL A 77 -11.51 -6.19 -12.35
CA VAL A 77 -10.69 -5.58 -11.32
C VAL A 77 -9.64 -4.67 -11.95
N VAL A 78 -9.48 -3.47 -11.41
CA VAL A 78 -8.42 -2.54 -11.79
C VAL A 78 -7.36 -2.51 -10.69
N ILE A 79 -6.09 -2.74 -11.07
CA ILE A 79 -4.93 -2.60 -10.19
C ILE A 79 -4.30 -1.23 -10.41
N LEU A 80 -4.18 -0.43 -9.35
CA LEU A 80 -3.57 0.90 -9.37
C LEU A 80 -2.15 0.82 -8.80
N THR A 81 -1.16 1.10 -9.64
CA THR A 81 0.28 1.12 -9.32
C THR A 81 0.92 2.46 -9.69
N THR A 82 0.13 3.49 -9.67
CA THR A 82 0.50 4.90 -9.93
C THR A 82 1.10 5.57 -8.69
N PRO A 83 1.58 6.82 -8.75
CA PRO A 83 1.96 7.60 -7.57
C PRO A 83 0.81 7.68 -6.56
N SER A 84 1.15 7.66 -5.26
CA SER A 84 0.19 7.48 -4.18
C SER A 84 -0.92 8.53 -4.11
N GLY A 85 -0.59 9.78 -4.44
CA GLY A 85 -1.57 10.87 -4.49
C GLY A 85 -2.65 10.72 -5.56
N LEU A 86 -2.43 9.86 -6.57
CA LEU A 86 -3.42 9.57 -7.62
C LEU A 86 -4.38 8.44 -7.25
N HIS A 87 -4.05 7.63 -6.25
CA HIS A 87 -4.89 6.49 -5.87
C HIS A 87 -6.34 6.88 -5.55
N PRO A 88 -6.61 7.99 -4.82
CA PRO A 88 -7.98 8.35 -4.47
C PRO A 88 -8.85 8.65 -5.70
N THR A 89 -8.41 9.56 -6.57
CA THR A 89 -9.17 9.95 -7.76
C THR A 89 -9.39 8.78 -8.70
N GLN A 90 -8.34 7.99 -8.95
CA GLN A 90 -8.42 6.82 -9.82
C GLN A 90 -9.29 5.70 -9.22
N THR A 91 -9.26 5.49 -7.89
CA THR A 91 -10.15 4.54 -7.23
C THR A 91 -11.61 4.94 -7.37
N ILE A 92 -11.92 6.23 -7.17
CA ILE A 92 -13.28 6.74 -7.30
C ILE A 92 -13.77 6.58 -8.73
N GLU A 93 -12.96 6.95 -9.74
CA GLU A 93 -13.28 6.78 -11.17
C GLU A 93 -13.55 5.31 -11.53
N CYS A 94 -12.71 4.39 -11.07
CA CYS A 94 -12.91 2.95 -11.27
C CYS A 94 -14.18 2.44 -10.58
N ALA A 95 -14.45 2.88 -9.36
CA ALA A 95 -15.62 2.47 -8.60
C ALA A 95 -16.92 2.96 -9.25
N GLU A 96 -16.96 4.22 -9.69
CA GLU A 96 -18.09 4.80 -10.40
C GLU A 96 -18.37 4.11 -11.72
N ALA A 97 -17.33 3.60 -12.40
CA ALA A 97 -17.44 2.75 -13.58
C ALA A 97 -17.83 1.28 -13.26
N GLY A 98 -17.97 0.92 -11.97
CA GLY A 98 -18.44 -0.40 -11.54
C GLY A 98 -17.37 -1.48 -11.41
N TYR A 99 -16.10 -1.12 -11.35
CA TYR A 99 -14.98 -2.05 -11.26
C TYR A 99 -14.47 -2.19 -9.81
N HIS A 100 -14.10 -3.41 -9.42
CA HIS A 100 -13.34 -3.65 -8.20
C HIS A 100 -11.94 -3.05 -8.31
N VAL A 101 -11.39 -2.59 -7.19
CA VAL A 101 -10.09 -1.91 -7.18
C VAL A 101 -9.11 -2.59 -6.24
N VAL A 102 -7.89 -2.82 -6.73
CA VAL A 102 -6.72 -3.12 -5.93
C VAL A 102 -5.79 -1.91 -6.03
N THR A 103 -5.49 -1.25 -4.91
CA THR A 103 -4.56 -0.12 -4.91
C THR A 103 -3.28 -0.46 -4.17
N GLU A 104 -2.15 0.05 -4.69
CA GLU A 104 -0.90 0.03 -3.97
C GLU A 104 -0.98 0.87 -2.68
N LYS A 105 -0.04 0.63 -1.81
CA LYS A 105 0.13 1.41 -0.58
C LYS A 105 0.95 2.70 -0.86
N PRO A 106 0.75 3.76 -0.07
CA PRO A 106 -0.38 3.97 0.83
C PRO A 106 -1.70 4.06 0.07
N MET A 107 -2.79 3.76 0.74
CA MET A 107 -4.13 3.87 0.15
C MET A 107 -4.41 5.28 -0.37
N ALA A 108 -4.02 6.27 0.43
CA ALA A 108 -4.10 7.70 0.12
C ALA A 108 -3.03 8.45 0.92
N THR A 109 -2.68 9.67 0.52
CA THR A 109 -1.78 10.56 1.27
C THR A 109 -2.52 11.38 2.33
N ARG A 110 -3.86 11.45 2.27
CA ARG A 110 -4.73 12.12 3.24
C ARG A 110 -5.85 11.20 3.71
N MET A 111 -6.18 11.29 5.00
CA MET A 111 -7.26 10.47 5.58
C MET A 111 -8.62 10.75 4.95
N SER A 112 -8.94 12.02 4.67
CA SER A 112 -10.18 12.42 3.99
C SER A 112 -10.36 11.66 2.69
N ASP A 113 -9.31 11.61 1.88
CA ASP A 113 -9.35 11.01 0.55
C ASP A 113 -9.52 9.49 0.64
N GLY A 114 -8.86 8.85 1.62
CA GLY A 114 -9.07 7.44 1.92
C GLY A 114 -10.51 7.11 2.31
N ILE A 115 -11.15 7.98 3.09
CA ILE A 115 -12.58 7.85 3.46
C ILE A 115 -13.46 7.94 2.22
N GLU A 116 -13.20 8.90 1.32
CA GLU A 116 -13.98 9.04 0.08
C GLU A 116 -13.80 7.84 -0.86
N MET A 117 -12.61 7.25 -0.93
CA MET A 117 -12.40 5.98 -1.68
C MET A 117 -13.31 4.86 -1.16
N VAL A 118 -13.37 4.67 0.16
CA VAL A 118 -14.24 3.64 0.77
C VAL A 118 -15.70 3.93 0.48
N LYS A 119 -16.16 5.17 0.66
CA LYS A 119 -17.55 5.58 0.38
C LYS A 119 -17.93 5.35 -1.09
N ALA A 120 -17.05 5.70 -2.02
CA ALA A 120 -17.31 5.51 -3.44
C ALA A 120 -17.45 4.02 -3.79
N CYS A 121 -16.55 3.18 -3.30
CA CYS A 121 -16.60 1.74 -3.51
C CYS A 121 -17.87 1.12 -2.88
N ASP A 122 -18.22 1.52 -1.66
CA ASP A 122 -19.44 1.05 -0.98
C ASP A 122 -20.70 1.47 -1.72
N LYS A 123 -20.76 2.71 -2.19
CA LYS A 123 -21.89 3.25 -2.97
C LYS A 123 -22.06 2.50 -4.29
N ALA A 124 -20.96 2.21 -4.98
CA ALA A 124 -20.96 1.48 -6.25
C ALA A 124 -21.16 -0.04 -6.07
N GLY A 125 -21.10 -0.56 -4.85
CA GLY A 125 -21.20 -2.01 -4.59
C GLY A 125 -19.97 -2.79 -5.08
N VAL A 126 -18.80 -2.15 -5.16
CA VAL A 126 -17.54 -2.76 -5.56
C VAL A 126 -16.59 -2.89 -4.37
N ARG A 127 -15.60 -3.75 -4.47
CA ARG A 127 -14.60 -3.98 -3.43
C ARG A 127 -13.36 -3.13 -3.66
N LEU A 128 -12.81 -2.61 -2.56
CA LEU A 128 -11.50 -1.97 -2.51
C LEU A 128 -10.54 -2.85 -1.72
N PHE A 129 -9.39 -3.17 -2.32
CA PHE A 129 -8.31 -3.91 -1.69
C PHE A 129 -7.07 -3.01 -1.64
N VAL A 130 -6.44 -2.90 -0.48
CA VAL A 130 -5.19 -2.15 -0.29
C VAL A 130 -4.05 -3.14 -0.10
N VAL A 131 -2.99 -3.00 -0.87
CA VAL A 131 -1.83 -3.89 -0.80
C VAL A 131 -1.08 -3.69 0.52
N LYS A 132 -1.03 -4.74 1.33
CA LYS A 132 -0.30 -4.82 2.61
C LYS A 132 0.47 -6.13 2.69
N GLN A 133 1.32 -6.36 1.69
CA GLN A 133 2.01 -7.63 1.47
C GLN A 133 2.86 -8.09 2.68
N ASN A 134 3.38 -7.17 3.49
CA ASN A 134 4.19 -7.53 4.67
C ASN A 134 3.41 -8.34 5.71
N ARG A 135 2.08 -8.21 5.75
CA ARG A 135 1.24 -9.09 6.59
C ARG A 135 1.34 -10.56 6.18
N GLN A 136 1.73 -10.87 4.93
CA GLN A 136 1.88 -12.22 4.40
C GLN A 136 3.29 -12.81 4.60
N ASN A 137 4.23 -12.05 5.14
CA ASN A 137 5.55 -12.60 5.47
C ASN A 137 5.42 -13.70 6.51
N ALA A 138 6.04 -14.86 6.27
CA ALA A 138 5.91 -16.04 7.11
C ALA A 138 6.25 -15.76 8.58
N THR A 139 7.30 -14.99 8.86
CA THR A 139 7.66 -14.59 10.23
C THR A 139 6.60 -13.73 10.89
N ILE A 140 6.00 -12.80 10.15
CA ILE A 140 4.92 -11.92 10.65
C ILE A 140 3.65 -12.73 10.93
N GLN A 141 3.31 -13.67 10.05
CA GLN A 141 2.20 -14.58 10.26
C GLN A 141 2.40 -15.47 11.52
N MET A 142 3.62 -15.94 11.75
CA MET A 142 3.94 -16.70 12.96
C MET A 142 3.76 -15.86 14.23
N VAL A 143 4.22 -14.61 14.23
CA VAL A 143 4.05 -13.68 15.35
C VAL A 143 2.55 -13.41 15.58
N LYS A 144 1.80 -13.09 14.51
CA LYS A 144 0.35 -12.85 14.60
C LYS A 144 -0.39 -14.05 15.19
N LYS A 145 -0.10 -15.26 14.69
CA LYS A 145 -0.67 -16.50 15.23
C LYS A 145 -0.37 -16.67 16.70
N ALA A 146 0.88 -16.45 17.13
CA ALA A 146 1.28 -16.56 18.53
C ALA A 146 0.54 -15.55 19.43
N ILE A 147 0.28 -14.34 18.93
CA ILE A 147 -0.54 -13.33 19.63
C ILE A 147 -1.99 -13.80 19.74
N ASP A 148 -2.59 -14.26 18.64
CA ASP A 148 -3.99 -14.69 18.58
C ASP A 148 -4.27 -15.94 19.45
N GLU A 149 -3.27 -16.80 19.59
CA GLU A 149 -3.28 -17.96 20.50
C GLU A 149 -3.01 -17.57 21.99
N GLY A 150 -2.79 -16.28 22.28
CA GLY A 150 -2.55 -15.77 23.63
C GLY A 150 -1.19 -16.17 24.23
N ARG A 151 -0.22 -16.57 23.41
CA ARG A 151 1.10 -17.05 23.88
C ARG A 151 1.91 -15.94 24.56
N PHE A 152 1.72 -14.68 24.17
CA PHE A 152 2.36 -13.51 24.79
C PHE A 152 1.63 -13.06 26.07
N GLY A 153 0.39 -13.55 26.34
CA GLY A 153 -0.47 -12.94 27.33
C GLY A 153 -0.88 -11.52 26.92
N ARG A 154 -1.02 -10.61 27.88
CA ARG A 154 -1.27 -9.21 27.58
C ARG A 154 -0.02 -8.55 26.99
N ILE A 155 -0.13 -7.87 25.89
CA ILE A 155 0.96 -7.07 25.32
C ILE A 155 1.12 -5.80 26.17
N TYR A 156 2.34 -5.54 26.63
CA TYR A 156 2.68 -4.37 27.43
C TYR A 156 3.26 -3.24 26.58
N SER A 157 4.18 -3.59 25.68
CA SER A 157 4.79 -2.59 24.84
C SER A 157 5.23 -3.13 23.48
N VAL A 158 5.41 -2.19 22.54
CA VAL A 158 5.98 -2.44 21.21
C VAL A 158 6.99 -1.36 20.86
N ALA A 159 8.14 -1.75 20.33
CA ALA A 159 9.12 -0.84 19.76
C ALA A 159 9.34 -1.19 18.28
N CYS A 160 9.35 -0.18 17.42
CA CYS A 160 9.58 -0.33 15.98
C CYS A 160 10.68 0.62 15.52
N ASN A 161 11.64 0.09 14.75
CA ASN A 161 12.68 0.90 14.11
C ASN A 161 12.66 0.66 12.61
N VAL A 162 12.70 1.74 11.84
CA VAL A 162 12.82 1.74 10.38
C VAL A 162 13.96 2.67 10.00
N PHE A 163 15.18 2.15 9.98
CA PHE A 163 16.39 2.87 9.66
C PHE A 163 16.89 2.46 8.28
N TRP A 164 16.42 3.19 7.28
CA TRP A 164 16.66 2.88 5.88
C TRP A 164 17.48 3.96 5.18
N THR A 165 18.06 3.58 4.06
CA THR A 165 18.81 4.48 3.18
C THR A 165 17.92 4.92 2.03
N ARG A 166 17.69 6.23 1.93
CA ARG A 166 17.12 6.88 0.74
C ARG A 166 17.99 8.08 0.43
N PRO A 167 19.00 7.92 -0.47
CA PRO A 167 19.86 9.04 -0.85
C PRO A 167 19.07 10.09 -1.66
N GLN A 168 19.65 11.26 -1.88
CA GLN A 168 18.96 12.34 -2.59
C GLN A 168 18.54 11.91 -4.00
N GLU A 169 19.37 11.14 -4.70
CA GLU A 169 19.11 10.64 -6.06
C GLU A 169 17.85 9.77 -6.14
N TYR A 170 17.46 9.12 -5.04
CA TYR A 170 16.20 8.37 -4.97
C TYR A 170 14.99 9.31 -5.12
N TYR A 171 15.07 10.49 -4.53
CA TYR A 171 14.01 11.50 -4.61
C TYR A 171 14.04 12.24 -5.93
N ASP A 172 15.21 12.56 -6.43
CA ASP A 172 15.42 13.31 -7.68
C ASP A 172 15.02 12.51 -8.93
N HIS A 173 14.98 11.17 -8.82
CA HIS A 173 14.64 10.29 -9.95
C HIS A 173 13.21 10.50 -10.45
N ASP A 174 12.25 10.78 -9.56
CA ASP A 174 10.84 10.95 -9.90
C ASP A 174 10.29 12.19 -9.16
N ALA A 175 9.77 13.17 -9.89
CA ALA A 175 9.31 14.45 -9.35
C ALA A 175 8.20 14.35 -8.26
N TRP A 176 7.50 13.23 -8.17
CA TRP A 176 6.46 13.02 -7.16
C TRP A 176 7.01 12.60 -5.79
N ARG A 177 8.26 12.08 -5.74
CA ARG A 177 8.87 11.61 -4.50
C ARG A 177 9.21 12.76 -3.57
N GLY A 178 8.99 12.53 -2.29
CA GLY A 178 9.25 13.53 -1.24
C GLY A 178 8.28 14.70 -1.26
N THR A 179 7.17 14.64 -2.00
CA THR A 179 6.11 15.66 -1.98
C THR A 179 4.98 15.24 -1.04
N TRP A 180 4.31 16.21 -0.40
CA TRP A 180 3.13 15.91 0.43
C TRP A 180 1.96 15.37 -0.40
N GLU A 181 1.81 15.88 -1.59
CA GLU A 181 0.68 15.54 -2.46
C GLU A 181 0.73 14.09 -2.95
N PHE A 182 1.88 13.65 -3.45
CA PHE A 182 1.97 12.35 -4.15
C PHE A 182 2.72 11.26 -3.40
N ASP A 183 3.58 11.60 -2.42
CA ASP A 183 4.39 10.64 -1.65
C ASP A 183 3.93 10.52 -0.19
N GLY A 184 3.69 11.65 0.47
CA GLY A 184 3.18 11.73 1.83
C GLY A 184 4.23 11.55 2.92
N GLY A 185 5.53 11.37 2.59
CA GLY A 185 6.64 11.31 3.53
C GLY A 185 7.10 9.91 3.95
N ALA A 186 8.12 9.88 4.80
CA ALA A 186 8.76 8.65 5.23
C ALA A 186 7.80 7.71 5.98
N PHE A 187 6.92 8.26 6.81
CA PHE A 187 5.92 7.45 7.53
C PHE A 187 4.84 6.90 6.60
N MET A 188 4.35 7.72 5.67
CA MET A 188 3.26 7.35 4.79
C MET A 188 3.71 6.38 3.69
N ASN A 189 4.91 6.55 3.15
CA ASN A 189 5.43 5.73 2.07
C ASN A 189 6.32 4.58 2.59
N GLN A 190 7.53 4.89 3.09
CA GLN A 190 8.52 3.86 3.41
C GLN A 190 8.13 3.04 4.65
N ALA A 191 7.74 3.71 5.73
CA ALA A 191 7.41 3.07 6.99
C ALA A 191 5.95 2.61 7.11
N SER A 192 5.10 2.86 6.11
CA SER A 192 3.66 2.52 6.16
C SER A 192 3.37 1.04 6.41
N HIS A 193 4.26 0.15 5.99
CA HIS A 193 4.15 -1.27 6.31
C HIS A 193 4.31 -1.56 7.79
N TYR A 194 5.22 -0.85 8.46
CA TYR A 194 5.47 -1.01 9.89
C TYR A 194 4.36 -0.37 10.72
N VAL A 195 3.85 0.80 10.30
CA VAL A 195 2.66 1.42 10.92
C VAL A 195 1.49 0.44 10.89
N ASP A 196 1.23 -0.16 9.73
CA ASP A 196 0.19 -1.17 9.54
C ASP A 196 0.41 -2.41 10.43
N LEU A 197 1.63 -2.92 10.48
CA LEU A 197 1.96 -4.09 11.30
C LEU A 197 1.82 -3.82 12.79
N MET A 198 2.22 -2.64 13.28
CA MET A 198 2.06 -2.28 14.68
C MET A 198 0.59 -2.27 15.10
N GLU A 199 -0.30 -1.69 14.29
CA GLU A 199 -1.73 -1.71 14.58
C GLU A 199 -2.32 -3.12 14.46
N TRP A 200 -1.93 -3.88 13.44
CA TRP A 200 -2.42 -5.24 13.21
C TRP A 200 -2.00 -6.25 14.30
N LEU A 201 -0.79 -6.08 14.87
CA LEU A 201 -0.27 -6.96 15.90
C LEU A 201 -0.73 -6.57 17.33
N VAL A 202 -0.80 -5.26 17.62
CA VAL A 202 -1.05 -4.75 18.98
C VAL A 202 -2.49 -4.32 19.20
N GLY A 203 -3.17 -3.88 18.14
CA GLY A 203 -4.54 -3.38 18.17
C GLY A 203 -4.64 -1.87 17.96
N SER A 204 -5.85 -1.34 18.14
CA SER A 204 -6.18 0.04 17.79
C SER A 204 -5.43 1.06 18.64
N VAL A 205 -4.92 2.08 17.96
CA VAL A 205 -4.25 3.23 18.57
C VAL A 205 -5.29 4.15 19.24
N GLU A 206 -4.97 4.65 20.43
CA GLU A 206 -5.74 5.67 21.15
C GLU A 206 -5.20 7.07 20.86
N SER A 207 -3.89 7.25 20.97
CA SER A 207 -3.24 8.54 20.74
C SER A 207 -1.77 8.39 20.31
N VAL A 208 -1.28 9.41 19.60
CA VAL A 208 0.11 9.51 19.13
C VAL A 208 0.65 10.89 19.44
N GLN A 209 1.91 10.95 19.88
CA GLN A 209 2.72 12.17 19.95
C GLN A 209 3.96 11.97 19.10
N SER A 210 4.33 12.96 18.29
CA SER A 210 5.42 12.79 17.34
C SER A 210 6.22 14.07 17.14
N TYR A 211 7.50 13.89 16.80
CA TYR A 211 8.34 14.90 16.17
C TYR A 211 8.78 14.36 14.82
N THR A 212 8.67 15.17 13.79
CA THR A 212 9.13 14.88 12.44
C THR A 212 10.00 16.01 11.93
N ALA A 213 10.97 15.71 11.09
CA ALA A 213 11.86 16.69 10.50
C ALA A 213 12.39 16.25 9.15
N THR A 214 12.73 17.21 8.31
CA THR A 214 13.53 17.03 7.11
C THR A 214 14.95 17.45 7.45
N LEU A 215 15.80 16.48 7.81
CA LEU A 215 17.12 16.75 8.40
C LEU A 215 18.24 16.89 7.37
N ALA A 216 18.15 16.16 6.27
CA ALA A 216 19.24 16.10 5.32
C ALA A 216 18.83 15.97 3.84
N ARG A 217 17.57 15.70 3.53
CA ARG A 217 17.11 15.60 2.13
C ARG A 217 16.49 16.92 1.68
N ASN A 218 16.69 17.27 0.42
CA ASN A 218 16.00 18.40 -0.20
C ASN A 218 14.63 17.93 -0.74
N ILE A 219 13.65 17.84 0.17
CA ILE A 219 12.28 17.37 -0.09
C ILE A 219 11.28 18.16 0.75
N GLU A 220 10.00 18.12 0.40
CA GLU A 220 8.94 18.80 1.14
C GLU A 220 8.57 18.05 2.43
N THR A 221 8.61 16.72 2.39
CA THR A 221 8.14 15.86 3.48
C THR A 221 9.26 15.58 4.49
N GLU A 222 8.92 14.88 5.55
CA GLU A 222 9.90 14.41 6.52
C GLU A 222 10.77 13.27 5.96
N ASP A 223 12.05 13.27 6.33
CA ASP A 223 12.98 12.15 6.14
C ASP A 223 13.27 11.38 7.44
N SER A 224 12.85 11.94 8.57
CA SER A 224 13.05 11.37 9.89
C SER A 224 11.91 11.73 10.85
N GLY A 225 11.66 10.86 11.82
CA GLY A 225 10.70 11.15 12.89
C GLY A 225 10.65 10.08 13.97
N VAL A 226 10.11 10.49 15.11
CA VAL A 226 9.93 9.65 16.28
C VAL A 226 8.51 9.79 16.80
N LEU A 227 7.92 8.66 17.25
CA LEU A 227 6.56 8.62 17.79
C LEU A 227 6.54 7.93 19.15
N ALA A 228 5.71 8.46 20.05
CA ALA A 228 5.19 7.74 21.22
C ALA A 228 3.71 7.44 20.99
N ILE A 229 3.32 6.19 21.22
CA ILE A 229 2.00 5.67 20.89
C ILE A 229 1.34 5.09 22.13
N LYS A 230 0.07 5.40 22.35
CA LYS A 230 -0.78 4.75 23.35
C LYS A 230 -1.86 3.96 22.62
N TYR A 231 -1.98 2.68 22.97
CA TYR A 231 -3.00 1.79 22.42
C TYR A 231 -4.24 1.74 23.32
N ARG A 232 -5.40 1.46 22.76
CA ARG A 232 -6.66 1.30 23.52
C ARG A 232 -6.62 0.14 24.52
N SER A 233 -5.76 -0.86 24.29
CA SER A 233 -5.49 -1.95 25.23
C SER A 233 -4.71 -1.51 26.48
N GLY A 234 -4.17 -0.28 26.48
CA GLY A 234 -3.26 0.23 27.50
C GLY A 234 -1.78 -0.06 27.20
N ALA A 235 -1.46 -0.81 26.16
CA ALA A 235 -0.07 -0.99 25.71
C ALA A 235 0.54 0.34 25.27
N LEU A 236 1.87 0.46 25.41
CA LEU A 236 2.64 1.61 24.97
C LEU A 236 3.49 1.24 23.75
N GLY A 237 3.69 2.19 22.84
CA GLY A 237 4.52 1.98 21.66
C GLY A 237 5.50 3.11 21.40
N THR A 238 6.60 2.77 20.75
CA THR A 238 7.53 3.73 20.15
C THR A 238 7.80 3.35 18.71
N MET A 239 7.96 4.36 17.85
CA MET A 239 8.42 4.15 16.48
C MET A 239 9.46 5.19 16.11
N ASN A 240 10.59 4.71 15.58
CA ASN A 240 11.66 5.56 15.08
C ASN A 240 11.83 5.31 13.58
N VAL A 241 11.79 6.36 12.78
CA VAL A 241 11.93 6.31 11.33
C VAL A 241 13.05 7.25 10.90
N SER A 242 13.97 6.76 10.09
CA SER A 242 14.95 7.61 9.42
C SER A 242 15.31 7.01 8.05
N MET A 243 15.32 7.87 7.04
CA MET A 243 15.74 7.54 5.68
C MET A 243 17.22 7.89 5.42
N LEU A 244 17.97 8.17 6.48
CA LEU A 244 19.29 8.79 6.42
C LEU A 244 20.45 7.84 6.74
N THR A 245 20.20 6.53 6.88
CA THR A 245 21.30 5.59 7.13
C THR A 245 22.23 5.46 5.93
N TYR A 246 23.51 5.14 6.19
CA TYR A 246 24.55 5.03 5.17
C TYR A 246 25.45 3.82 5.44
N PRO A 247 25.90 3.10 4.42
CA PRO A 247 25.57 3.25 2.98
C PRO A 247 24.32 2.47 2.55
N LYS A 248 23.70 1.71 3.45
CA LYS A 248 22.55 0.82 3.18
C LYS A 248 21.57 0.83 4.33
N ASN A 249 20.40 0.19 4.13
CA ASN A 249 19.43 -0.02 5.18
C ASN A 249 20.11 -0.69 6.38
N LEU A 250 19.94 -0.12 7.57
CA LEU A 250 20.51 -0.62 8.82
C LEU A 250 19.56 -1.60 9.51
N GLU A 251 18.31 -1.20 9.68
CA GLU A 251 17.35 -1.94 10.51
C GLU A 251 15.92 -1.77 9.97
N GLY A 252 15.13 -2.81 10.14
CA GLY A 252 13.69 -2.81 10.03
C GLY A 252 13.16 -3.85 11.01
N SER A 253 12.74 -3.42 12.21
CA SER A 253 12.40 -4.32 13.31
C SER A 253 11.11 -3.93 14.02
N ILE A 254 10.47 -4.94 14.64
CA ILE A 254 9.39 -4.78 15.60
C ILE A 254 9.70 -5.70 16.78
N THR A 255 9.78 -5.12 17.98
CA THR A 255 9.95 -5.82 19.25
C THR A 255 8.67 -5.73 20.05
N LEU A 256 8.13 -6.87 20.48
CA LEU A 256 6.95 -6.96 21.31
C LEU A 256 7.35 -7.46 22.70
N ILE A 257 6.80 -6.86 23.74
CA ILE A 257 6.96 -7.31 25.14
C ILE A 257 5.57 -7.60 25.68
N GLY A 258 5.36 -8.83 26.04
CA GLY A 258 4.12 -9.32 26.64
C GLY A 258 4.33 -9.88 28.04
N GLU A 259 3.23 -10.26 28.68
CA GLU A 259 3.20 -10.84 30.02
C GLU A 259 3.98 -12.18 30.13
N LYS A 260 4.04 -12.90 29.01
CA LYS A 260 4.64 -14.26 28.97
C LYS A 260 5.79 -14.34 27.95
N GLY A 261 6.27 -13.21 27.46
CA GLY A 261 7.37 -13.15 26.50
C GLY A 261 7.41 -11.90 25.64
#